data_64d8246c9a3742677a8d3330ecc82e06
#
_entry.id   64d8246c9a3742677a8d3330ecc82e06
#
_cell.length_a   1.000
_cell.length_b   1.000
_cell.length_c   1.000
_cell.angle_alpha   90.00
_cell.angle_beta   90.00
_cell.angle_gamma   90.00
#
_symmetry.space_group_name_H-M   'P 1'
#
loop_
_entity.id
_entity.type
_entity.pdbx_description
1 polymer ?
#
loop_
_entity_poly.entity_id
_entity_poly.type
_entity_poly.pdbx_seq_one_letter_code
_entity_poly.pdbx_strand_id
1 'polypeptide(L)'
;MKITISGSSGYLGKSLVSALSKENFEINCLLRNKNKKYFWDPQNNFLPQNLIDESQIIINLNGERIINPFKRKKISEIKSSRISSTKTLINSIKNSKTPPKLIISASACGIYGDRPNEIIDERSPKGRGIIADLVEEWESIQQLEKTRVVFLRFGTIIDKNADIYTYMKKYSSIIGINKIGSGKNYFPWISKIDAIRAILHIINNEKLKGPINLVSKNQITLGEVF
;
A
#
# COMPACT_ATOMS: atom_id res chain seq x y z
N MET A 1 8.45 -20.36 -6.66
CA MET A 1 8.16 -19.72 -5.35
C MET A 1 6.71 -19.24 -5.36
N LYS A 2 5.94 -19.55 -4.31
CA LYS A 2 4.51 -19.22 -4.22
C LYS A 2 4.30 -17.90 -3.48
N ILE A 3 3.53 -17.00 -4.09
CA ILE A 3 3.20 -15.67 -3.56
C ILE A 3 1.69 -15.54 -3.42
N THR A 4 1.20 -15.18 -2.24
CA THR A 4 -0.22 -14.85 -2.03
C THR A 4 -0.39 -13.33 -1.96
N ILE A 5 -1.31 -12.80 -2.79
CA ILE A 5 -1.53 -11.36 -2.96
C ILE A 5 -2.96 -11.00 -2.58
N SER A 6 -3.12 -10.08 -1.65
CA SER A 6 -4.38 -9.39 -1.41
C SER A 6 -4.39 -8.02 -2.11
N GLY A 7 -5.55 -7.58 -2.61
CA GLY A 7 -5.64 -6.36 -3.42
C GLY A 7 -5.19 -6.52 -4.87
N SER A 8 -5.06 -7.76 -5.36
CA SER A 8 -4.64 -8.11 -6.72
C SER A 8 -5.53 -7.52 -7.83
N SER A 9 -6.81 -7.25 -7.55
CA SER A 9 -7.75 -6.62 -8.49
C SER A 9 -7.63 -5.09 -8.56
N GLY A 10 -6.85 -4.48 -7.66
CA GLY A 10 -6.64 -3.04 -7.60
C GLY A 10 -5.72 -2.51 -8.70
N TYR A 11 -5.58 -1.18 -8.73
CA TYR A 11 -4.78 -0.46 -9.74
C TYR A 11 -3.31 -0.92 -9.80
N LEU A 12 -2.62 -0.98 -8.65
CA LEU A 12 -1.25 -1.48 -8.57
C LEU A 12 -1.21 -3.01 -8.66
N GLY A 13 -2.17 -3.69 -8.01
CA GLY A 13 -2.20 -5.14 -7.89
C GLY A 13 -2.27 -5.86 -9.23
N LYS A 14 -3.11 -5.42 -10.17
CA LYS A 14 -3.20 -5.99 -11.53
C LYS A 14 -1.85 -5.95 -12.26
N SER A 15 -1.18 -4.80 -12.20
CA SER A 15 0.13 -4.62 -12.85
C SER A 15 1.23 -5.43 -12.18
N LEU A 16 1.18 -5.54 -10.84
CA LEU A 16 2.12 -6.36 -10.08
C LEU A 16 1.95 -7.86 -10.40
N VAL A 17 0.70 -8.36 -10.42
CA VAL A 17 0.42 -9.76 -10.81
C VAL A 17 0.99 -10.05 -12.19
N SER A 18 0.77 -9.16 -13.17
CA SER A 18 1.33 -9.31 -14.52
C SER A 18 2.87 -9.32 -14.53
N ALA A 19 3.51 -8.52 -13.70
CA ALA A 19 4.98 -8.49 -13.61
C ALA A 19 5.53 -9.77 -12.96
N LEU A 20 4.94 -10.21 -11.84
CA LEU A 20 5.34 -11.43 -11.13
C LEU A 20 5.13 -12.69 -11.96
N SER A 21 4.07 -12.75 -12.77
CA SER A 21 3.82 -13.90 -13.67
C SER A 21 4.93 -14.07 -14.73
N LYS A 22 5.62 -12.99 -15.10
CA LYS A 22 6.77 -13.03 -16.03
C LYS A 22 8.03 -13.58 -15.37
N GLU A 23 8.13 -13.51 -14.05
CA GLU A 23 9.26 -13.99 -13.24
C GLU A 23 9.05 -15.44 -12.74
N ASN A 24 8.12 -16.19 -13.33
CA ASN A 24 7.80 -17.57 -12.99
C ASN A 24 7.39 -17.82 -11.52
N PHE A 25 6.76 -16.83 -10.86
CA PHE A 25 6.14 -17.04 -9.56
C PHE A 25 4.77 -17.70 -9.70
N GLU A 26 4.46 -18.63 -8.80
CA GLU A 26 3.09 -19.12 -8.61
C GLU A 26 2.30 -18.13 -7.77
N ILE A 27 1.19 -17.60 -8.29
CA ILE A 27 0.48 -16.48 -7.67
C ILE A 27 -0.92 -16.91 -7.24
N ASN A 28 -1.22 -16.75 -5.95
CA ASN A 28 -2.55 -16.89 -5.38
C ASN A 28 -3.14 -15.48 -5.15
N CYS A 29 -4.21 -15.14 -5.87
CA CYS A 29 -4.90 -13.86 -5.71
C CYS A 29 -6.06 -13.98 -4.74
N LEU A 30 -5.95 -13.40 -3.53
CA LEU A 30 -7.06 -13.36 -2.57
C LEU A 30 -8.17 -12.44 -3.07
N LEU A 31 -9.39 -12.97 -3.16
CA LEU A 31 -10.56 -12.29 -3.70
C LEU A 31 -11.72 -12.35 -2.71
N ARG A 32 -12.53 -11.27 -2.65
CA ARG A 32 -13.70 -11.18 -1.75
C ARG A 32 -14.97 -11.82 -2.33
N ASN A 33 -14.89 -12.38 -3.53
CA ASN A 33 -15.99 -13.09 -4.16
C ASN A 33 -15.99 -14.56 -3.71
N LYS A 34 -17.05 -14.99 -3.03
CA LYS A 34 -17.22 -16.35 -2.47
C LYS A 34 -17.11 -17.48 -3.52
N ASN A 35 -17.41 -17.17 -4.77
CA ASN A 35 -17.35 -18.15 -5.88
C ASN A 35 -15.93 -18.30 -6.48
N LYS A 36 -14.93 -17.67 -5.90
CA LYS A 36 -13.54 -17.74 -6.37
C LYS A 36 -12.72 -18.70 -5.52
N LYS A 37 -11.77 -19.40 -6.16
CA LYS A 37 -10.90 -20.40 -5.54
C LYS A 37 -10.17 -19.88 -4.30
N TYR A 38 -9.71 -18.63 -4.33
CA TYR A 38 -8.95 -18.01 -3.23
C TYR A 38 -9.80 -16.94 -2.55
N PHE A 39 -11.02 -17.36 -2.13
CA PHE A 39 -11.92 -16.50 -1.37
C PHE A 39 -11.38 -16.22 0.03
N TRP A 40 -11.52 -14.97 0.47
CA TRP A 40 -11.27 -14.55 1.83
C TRP A 40 -12.25 -13.44 2.24
N ASP A 41 -12.52 -13.33 3.54
CA ASP A 41 -13.42 -12.32 4.10
C ASP A 41 -12.80 -11.66 5.35
N PRO A 42 -12.06 -10.55 5.17
CA PRO A 42 -11.43 -9.85 6.29
C PRO A 42 -12.40 -9.30 7.32
N GLN A 43 -13.66 -9.04 6.96
CA GLN A 43 -14.64 -8.52 7.93
C GLN A 43 -15.05 -9.61 8.94
N ASN A 44 -15.08 -10.85 8.49
CA ASN A 44 -15.36 -12.02 9.32
C ASN A 44 -14.09 -12.78 9.75
N ASN A 45 -12.92 -12.15 9.62
CA ASN A 45 -11.61 -12.73 9.94
C ASN A 45 -11.38 -14.12 9.29
N PHE A 46 -11.90 -14.31 8.06
CA PHE A 46 -11.82 -15.57 7.34
C PHE A 46 -10.74 -15.53 6.26
N LEU A 47 -9.81 -16.47 6.34
CA LEU A 47 -8.79 -16.76 5.32
C LEU A 47 -8.43 -18.24 5.40
N PRO A 48 -8.52 -19.01 4.30
CA PRO A 48 -8.10 -20.40 4.31
C PRO A 48 -6.63 -20.54 4.72
N GLN A 49 -6.36 -21.24 5.82
CA GLN A 49 -5.04 -21.33 6.44
C GLN A 49 -3.99 -21.95 5.49
N ASN A 50 -4.39 -22.95 4.70
CA ASN A 50 -3.50 -23.59 3.73
C ASN A 50 -2.89 -22.62 2.71
N LEU A 51 -3.59 -21.52 2.36
CA LEU A 51 -3.05 -20.50 1.45
C LEU A 51 -1.86 -19.75 2.06
N ILE A 52 -1.85 -19.61 3.38
CA ILE A 52 -0.73 -18.99 4.12
C ILE A 52 0.38 -20.02 4.30
N ASP A 53 0.06 -21.24 4.73
CA ASP A 53 1.04 -22.30 5.00
C ASP A 53 1.85 -22.69 3.75
N GLU A 54 1.25 -22.57 2.57
CA GLU A 54 1.91 -22.85 1.30
C GLU A 54 2.69 -21.67 0.72
N SER A 55 2.51 -20.46 1.27
CA SER A 55 3.09 -19.24 0.69
C SER A 55 4.45 -18.93 1.29
N GLN A 56 5.44 -18.65 0.42
CA GLN A 56 6.74 -18.13 0.84
C GLN A 56 6.70 -16.61 1.04
N ILE A 57 5.82 -15.92 0.32
CA ILE A 57 5.68 -14.47 0.37
C ILE A 57 4.20 -14.09 0.40
N ILE A 58 3.88 -13.12 1.25
CA ILE A 58 2.57 -12.45 1.27
C ILE A 58 2.76 -11.01 0.80
N ILE A 59 1.90 -10.55 -0.12
CA ILE A 59 1.86 -9.14 -0.53
C ILE A 59 0.48 -8.58 -0.20
N ASN A 60 0.41 -7.62 0.71
CA ASN A 60 -0.82 -6.98 1.15
C ASN A 60 -0.95 -5.58 0.52
N LEU A 61 -1.74 -5.48 -0.55
CA LEU A 61 -2.07 -4.22 -1.23
C LEU A 61 -3.52 -3.78 -0.99
N ASN A 62 -4.16 -4.32 0.04
CA ASN A 62 -5.53 -3.94 0.34
C ASN A 62 -5.64 -2.52 0.88
N GLY A 63 -6.67 -1.83 0.44
CA GLY A 63 -7.04 -0.53 0.94
C GLY A 63 -8.17 0.06 0.12
N GLU A 64 -9.17 0.62 0.78
CA GLU A 64 -10.20 1.42 0.11
C GLU A 64 -9.59 2.69 -0.48
N ARG A 65 -10.10 3.15 -1.62
CA ARG A 65 -9.59 4.36 -2.29
C ARG A 65 -9.80 5.61 -1.42
N ILE A 66 -8.76 6.44 -1.31
CA ILE A 66 -8.82 7.72 -0.59
C ILE A 66 -9.32 8.81 -1.56
N ILE A 67 -10.58 8.73 -2.01
CA ILE A 67 -11.10 9.69 -3.00
C ILE A 67 -11.70 10.94 -2.34
N ASN A 68 -12.04 10.92 -1.08
CA ASN A 68 -12.53 12.09 -0.36
C ASN A 68 -12.27 11.93 1.14
N PRO A 69 -11.07 12.30 1.64
CA PRO A 69 -10.68 12.06 3.03
C PRO A 69 -11.46 12.90 4.05
N PHE A 70 -12.21 13.93 3.61
CA PHE A 70 -12.91 14.84 4.50
C PHE A 70 -14.30 14.35 4.95
N LYS A 71 -14.85 13.29 4.36
CA LYS A 71 -16.11 12.70 4.84
C LYS A 71 -15.82 11.69 5.96
N ARG A 72 -16.30 11.95 7.19
CA ARG A 72 -16.10 11.07 8.37
C ARG A 72 -16.41 9.59 8.09
N LYS A 73 -17.55 9.31 7.43
CA LYS A 73 -17.91 7.94 7.04
C LYS A 73 -16.85 7.30 6.17
N LYS A 74 -16.27 8.06 5.24
CA LYS A 74 -15.23 7.56 4.34
C LYS A 74 -13.91 7.26 5.07
N ILE A 75 -13.54 8.05 6.08
CA ILE A 75 -12.36 7.79 6.91
C ILE A 75 -12.52 6.47 7.67
N SER A 76 -13.68 6.20 8.26
CA SER A 76 -13.93 4.94 8.96
C SER A 76 -13.86 3.73 8.04
N GLU A 77 -14.39 3.82 6.83
CA GLU A 77 -14.31 2.77 5.81
C GLU A 77 -12.86 2.53 5.36
N ILE A 78 -12.10 3.62 5.13
CA ILE A 78 -10.67 3.58 4.80
C ILE A 78 -9.89 2.88 5.90
N LYS A 79 -10.14 3.23 7.17
CA LYS A 79 -9.51 2.61 8.33
C LYS A 79 -9.89 1.14 8.44
N SER A 80 -11.19 0.84 8.47
CA SER A 80 -11.69 -0.53 8.60
C SER A 80 -11.14 -1.46 7.52
N SER A 81 -11.14 -1.01 6.25
CA SER A 81 -10.64 -1.83 5.13
C SER A 81 -9.17 -2.23 5.29
N ARG A 82 -8.34 -1.36 5.87
CA ARG A 82 -6.91 -1.62 6.08
C ARG A 82 -6.67 -2.47 7.32
N ILE A 83 -7.26 -2.07 8.43
CA ILE A 83 -7.06 -2.72 9.73
C ILE A 83 -7.60 -4.15 9.71
N SER A 84 -8.85 -4.37 9.23
CA SER A 84 -9.43 -5.73 9.18
C SER A 84 -8.64 -6.66 8.26
N SER A 85 -8.29 -6.21 7.05
CA SER A 85 -7.53 -7.05 6.12
C SER A 85 -6.15 -7.39 6.64
N THR A 86 -5.48 -6.43 7.29
CA THR A 86 -4.17 -6.67 7.88
C THR A 86 -4.27 -7.61 9.08
N LYS A 87 -5.22 -7.41 9.99
CA LYS A 87 -5.44 -8.30 11.14
C LYS A 87 -5.68 -9.74 10.70
N THR A 88 -6.55 -9.95 9.70
CA THR A 88 -6.83 -11.29 9.18
C THR A 88 -5.57 -11.97 8.64
N LEU A 89 -4.76 -11.26 7.83
CA LEU A 89 -3.50 -11.80 7.31
C LEU A 89 -2.51 -12.11 8.45
N ILE A 90 -2.31 -11.18 9.38
CA ILE A 90 -1.35 -11.35 10.49
C ILE A 90 -1.76 -12.50 11.41
N ASN A 91 -3.05 -12.62 11.74
CA ASN A 91 -3.56 -13.73 12.55
C ASN A 91 -3.29 -15.08 11.86
N SER A 92 -3.57 -15.18 10.55
CA SER A 92 -3.30 -16.40 9.79
C SER A 92 -1.79 -16.72 9.71
N ILE A 93 -0.92 -15.70 9.59
CA ILE A 93 0.55 -15.89 9.62
C ILE A 93 1.01 -16.38 11.00
N LYS A 94 0.50 -15.79 12.08
CA LYS A 94 0.83 -16.20 13.45
C LYS A 94 0.41 -17.65 13.75
N ASN A 95 -0.71 -18.08 13.19
CA ASN A 95 -1.23 -19.44 13.35
C ASN A 95 -0.61 -20.46 12.37
N SER A 96 0.24 -20.00 11.45
CA SER A 96 0.86 -20.87 10.46
C SER A 96 1.94 -21.76 11.08
N LYS A 97 1.94 -23.03 10.71
CA LYS A 97 3.00 -24.00 11.01
C LYS A 97 4.26 -23.74 10.17
N THR A 98 4.06 -23.18 9.00
CA THR A 98 5.10 -22.82 8.04
C THR A 98 4.94 -21.36 7.64
N PRO A 99 5.25 -20.39 8.53
CA PRO A 99 5.00 -18.98 8.25
C PRO A 99 5.80 -18.49 7.03
N PRO A 100 5.25 -17.57 6.23
CA PRO A 100 5.93 -17.02 5.09
C PRO A 100 7.24 -16.33 5.50
N LYS A 101 8.26 -16.40 4.66
CA LYS A 101 9.55 -15.72 4.90
C LYS A 101 9.44 -14.20 4.86
N LEU A 102 8.48 -13.68 4.09
CA LEU A 102 8.32 -12.26 3.83
C LEU A 102 6.84 -11.87 3.76
N ILE A 103 6.49 -10.77 4.44
CA ILE A 103 5.30 -10.00 4.14
C ILE A 103 5.69 -8.59 3.66
N ILE A 104 5.18 -8.20 2.49
CA ILE A 104 5.27 -6.84 1.95
C ILE A 104 3.89 -6.21 2.11
N SER A 105 3.79 -5.14 2.86
CA SER A 105 2.50 -4.51 3.15
C SER A 105 2.48 -3.06 2.68
N ALA A 106 1.43 -2.70 1.96
CA ALA A 106 1.19 -1.30 1.63
C ALA A 106 1.11 -0.47 2.91
N SER A 107 1.68 0.72 2.85
CA SER A 107 1.63 1.78 3.85
C SER A 107 1.60 3.13 3.13
N ALA A 108 1.81 4.25 3.81
CA ALA A 108 1.75 5.56 3.18
C ALA A 108 2.73 6.57 3.81
N CYS A 109 3.32 7.43 2.97
CA CYS A 109 4.10 8.58 3.42
C CYS A 109 3.28 9.56 4.28
N GLY A 110 1.96 9.45 4.27
CA GLY A 110 1.08 10.21 5.16
C GLY A 110 1.36 10.04 6.65
N ILE A 111 2.16 9.03 7.05
CA ILE A 111 2.62 8.86 8.43
C ILE A 111 3.44 10.06 8.93
N TYR A 112 4.12 10.75 8.04
CA TYR A 112 4.98 11.87 8.41
C TYR A 112 4.22 13.18 8.64
N GLY A 113 2.95 13.26 8.20
CA GLY A 113 2.16 14.50 8.27
C GLY A 113 2.73 15.60 7.36
N ASP A 114 2.36 16.84 7.64
CA ASP A 114 2.84 18.02 6.93
C ASP A 114 4.09 18.58 7.64
N ARG A 115 5.21 18.60 6.95
CA ARG A 115 6.52 19.05 7.44
C ARG A 115 7.22 19.89 6.38
N PRO A 116 6.86 21.15 6.25
CA PRO A 116 7.51 22.05 5.32
C PRO A 116 9.00 22.21 5.69
N ASN A 117 9.87 22.15 4.67
CA ASN A 117 11.31 22.37 4.78
C ASN A 117 12.12 21.30 5.57
N GLU A 118 11.54 20.16 5.91
CA GLU A 118 12.28 19.05 6.51
C GLU A 118 12.61 17.97 5.47
N ILE A 119 13.83 17.46 5.50
CA ILE A 119 14.19 16.24 4.78
C ILE A 119 13.72 15.06 5.62
N ILE A 120 12.85 14.22 5.06
CA ILE A 120 12.19 13.13 5.75
C ILE A 120 12.73 11.79 5.22
N ASP A 121 13.15 10.93 6.13
CA ASP A 121 13.56 9.55 5.87
C ASP A 121 12.71 8.56 6.68
N GLU A 122 13.00 7.26 6.55
CA GLU A 122 12.27 6.20 7.25
C GLU A 122 12.42 6.23 8.77
N ARG A 123 13.45 6.91 9.30
CA ARG A 123 13.73 7.10 10.72
C ARG A 123 13.02 8.31 11.30
N SER A 124 12.52 9.18 10.44
CA SER A 124 11.79 10.36 10.86
C SER A 124 10.57 9.98 11.69
N PRO A 125 10.32 10.68 12.82
CA PRO A 125 9.19 10.37 13.69
C PRO A 125 7.85 10.61 12.99
N LYS A 126 6.80 9.95 13.48
CA LYS A 126 5.42 10.18 13.03
C LYS A 126 5.03 11.64 13.16
N GLY A 127 4.34 12.15 12.16
CA GLY A 127 3.71 13.46 12.19
C GLY A 127 2.37 13.48 12.92
N ARG A 128 1.64 14.58 12.77
CA ARG A 128 0.31 14.78 13.39
C ARG A 128 -0.80 14.61 12.35
N GLY A 129 -1.98 14.21 12.82
CA GLY A 129 -3.22 14.19 12.05
C GLY A 129 -3.76 12.79 11.78
N ILE A 130 -5.02 12.74 11.37
CA ILE A 130 -5.81 11.50 11.23
C ILE A 130 -5.14 10.45 10.34
N ILE A 131 -4.47 10.88 9.27
CA ILE A 131 -3.79 9.95 8.36
C ILE A 131 -2.52 9.39 9.01
N ALA A 132 -1.76 10.21 9.74
CA ALA A 132 -0.56 9.74 10.45
C ALA A 132 -0.94 8.71 11.53
N ASP A 133 -2.01 8.97 12.28
CA ASP A 133 -2.53 8.06 13.32
C ASP A 133 -3.03 6.74 12.70
N LEU A 134 -3.73 6.82 11.57
CA LEU A 134 -4.18 5.64 10.84
C LEU A 134 -3.01 4.77 10.37
N VAL A 135 -1.98 5.37 9.79
CA VAL A 135 -0.83 4.63 9.25
C VAL A 135 -0.02 4.00 10.38
N GLU A 136 0.17 4.70 11.50
CA GLU A 136 0.82 4.14 12.68
C GLU A 136 0.07 2.91 13.21
N GLU A 137 -1.25 3.00 13.40
CA GLU A 137 -2.07 1.88 13.81
C GLU A 137 -1.98 0.71 12.82
N TRP A 138 -1.97 1.01 11.53
CA TRP A 138 -1.88 0.00 10.47
C TRP A 138 -0.53 -0.73 10.47
N GLU A 139 0.59 -0.02 10.64
CA GLU A 139 1.92 -0.63 10.73
C GLU A 139 2.10 -1.40 12.04
N SER A 140 1.57 -0.89 13.18
CA SER A 140 1.73 -1.51 14.51
C SER A 140 1.14 -2.92 14.64
N ILE A 141 0.13 -3.26 13.85
CA ILE A 141 -0.51 -4.59 13.87
C ILE A 141 0.45 -5.70 13.38
N GLN A 142 1.48 -5.34 12.61
CA GLN A 142 2.27 -6.28 11.81
C GLN A 142 3.58 -6.69 12.51
N GLN A 143 3.51 -7.02 13.79
CA GLN A 143 4.65 -7.54 14.53
C GLN A 143 4.72 -9.07 14.40
N LEU A 144 5.74 -9.55 13.72
CA LEU A 144 5.99 -10.98 13.44
C LEU A 144 7.46 -11.31 13.73
N GLU A 145 7.70 -12.41 14.46
CA GLU A 145 9.06 -12.82 14.86
C GLU A 145 9.77 -13.65 13.77
N LYS A 146 9.01 -14.50 13.07
CA LYS A 146 9.55 -15.47 12.11
C LYS A 146 9.39 -15.05 10.65
N THR A 147 8.82 -13.87 10.40
CA THR A 147 8.52 -13.35 9.06
C THR A 147 9.14 -11.97 8.91
N ARG A 148 9.94 -11.76 7.89
CA ARG A 148 10.45 -10.44 7.53
C ARG A 148 9.31 -9.54 7.09
N VAL A 149 9.17 -8.38 7.73
CA VAL A 149 8.10 -7.41 7.43
C VAL A 149 8.69 -6.21 6.71
N VAL A 150 8.06 -5.80 5.61
CA VAL A 150 8.39 -4.58 4.87
C VAL A 150 7.14 -3.74 4.68
N PHE A 151 7.19 -2.48 5.08
CA PHE A 151 6.13 -1.50 4.88
C PHE A 151 6.47 -0.61 3.70
N LEU A 152 5.64 -0.62 2.67
CA LEU A 152 5.78 0.25 1.51
C LEU A 152 5.09 1.59 1.80
N ARG A 153 5.80 2.57 2.32
CA ARG A 153 5.28 3.92 2.52
C ARG A 153 5.20 4.64 1.17
N PHE A 154 4.11 4.40 0.48
CA PHE A 154 3.87 5.01 -0.83
C PHE A 154 3.66 6.51 -0.75
N GLY A 155 4.35 7.24 -1.63
CA GLY A 155 3.85 8.50 -2.16
C GLY A 155 2.66 8.27 -3.09
N THR A 156 2.18 9.30 -3.73
CA THR A 156 1.10 9.18 -4.73
C THR A 156 1.60 8.41 -5.94
N ILE A 157 0.95 7.28 -6.25
CA ILE A 157 1.31 6.49 -7.43
C ILE A 157 0.74 7.16 -8.67
N ILE A 158 1.60 7.61 -9.58
CA ILE A 158 1.24 8.31 -10.81
C ILE A 158 1.41 7.39 -12.02
N ASP A 159 0.42 7.42 -12.89
CA ASP A 159 0.41 6.81 -14.22
C ASP A 159 -0.73 7.47 -15.01
N LYS A 160 -0.67 7.44 -16.34
CA LYS A 160 -1.73 7.99 -17.21
C LYS A 160 -3.14 7.43 -16.94
N ASN A 161 -3.23 6.23 -16.36
CA ASN A 161 -4.48 5.56 -15.99
C ASN A 161 -4.78 5.66 -14.48
N ALA A 162 -4.02 6.44 -13.71
CA ALA A 162 -4.28 6.63 -12.29
C ALA A 162 -5.48 7.56 -12.06
N ASP A 163 -6.29 7.23 -11.06
CA ASP A 163 -7.44 8.07 -10.69
C ASP A 163 -7.01 9.51 -10.42
N ILE A 164 -5.87 9.69 -9.73
CA ILE A 164 -5.34 11.02 -9.41
C ILE A 164 -5.11 11.87 -10.67
N TYR A 165 -4.57 11.28 -11.74
CA TYR A 165 -4.36 11.99 -13.01
C TYR A 165 -5.67 12.46 -13.62
N THR A 166 -6.70 11.61 -13.59
CA THR A 166 -8.04 11.95 -14.07
C THR A 166 -8.67 13.07 -13.23
N TYR A 167 -8.51 12.99 -11.91
CA TYR A 167 -8.97 14.06 -11.00
C TYR A 167 -8.24 15.38 -11.28
N MET A 168 -6.92 15.36 -11.34
CA MET A 168 -6.10 16.53 -11.60
C MET A 168 -6.51 17.20 -12.91
N LYS A 169 -6.62 16.42 -13.99
CA LYS A 169 -7.07 16.91 -15.31
C LYS A 169 -8.48 17.52 -15.26
N LYS A 170 -9.41 16.89 -14.54
CA LYS A 170 -10.78 17.40 -14.40
C LYS A 170 -10.81 18.72 -13.62
N TYR A 171 -10.08 18.82 -12.53
CA TYR A 171 -10.07 20.03 -11.71
C TYR A 171 -9.34 21.19 -12.40
N SER A 172 -8.23 20.94 -13.07
CA SER A 172 -7.52 21.99 -13.82
C SER A 172 -8.36 22.55 -14.98
N SER A 173 -9.11 21.68 -15.70
CA SER A 173 -9.88 22.09 -16.87
C SER A 173 -11.23 22.75 -16.57
N ILE A 174 -11.90 22.36 -15.45
CA ILE A 174 -13.28 22.83 -15.16
C ILE A 174 -13.30 24.05 -14.25
N ILE A 175 -12.36 24.18 -13.33
CA ILE A 175 -12.43 25.20 -12.27
C ILE A 175 -11.31 26.26 -12.43
N GLY A 176 -10.41 26.09 -13.40
CA GLY A 176 -9.26 26.98 -13.55
C GLY A 176 -8.32 26.99 -12.33
N ILE A 177 -8.41 25.97 -11.48
CA ILE A 177 -7.59 25.86 -10.28
C ILE A 177 -6.21 25.35 -10.71
N ASN A 178 -5.29 26.26 -10.89
CA ASN A 178 -3.88 25.97 -11.12
C ASN A 178 -3.10 25.73 -9.82
N LYS A 179 -3.78 25.76 -8.65
CA LYS A 179 -3.16 25.57 -7.34
C LYS A 179 -4.12 24.97 -6.33
N ILE A 180 -3.67 23.92 -5.62
CA ILE A 180 -4.33 23.43 -4.41
C ILE A 180 -3.63 24.10 -3.21
N GLY A 181 -4.35 24.89 -2.43
CA GLY A 181 -3.79 25.67 -1.32
C GLY A 181 -2.77 26.71 -1.79
N SER A 182 -1.64 26.82 -1.10
CA SER A 182 -0.53 27.71 -1.50
C SER A 182 0.27 27.21 -2.71
N GLY A 183 0.09 25.94 -3.09
CA GLY A 183 0.89 25.25 -4.10
C GLY A 183 2.32 24.91 -3.65
N LYS A 184 2.74 25.36 -2.45
CA LYS A 184 4.13 25.18 -1.95
C LYS A 184 4.37 23.85 -1.24
N ASN A 185 3.31 23.09 -0.94
CA ASN A 185 3.43 21.80 -0.28
C ASN A 185 4.11 20.80 -1.20
N TYR A 186 5.09 20.07 -0.68
CA TYR A 186 5.71 18.97 -1.41
C TYR A 186 4.69 17.87 -1.72
N PHE A 187 4.83 17.30 -2.91
CA PHE A 187 3.97 16.23 -3.41
C PHE A 187 4.81 14.96 -3.57
N PRO A 188 4.84 14.08 -2.54
CA PRO A 188 5.54 12.81 -2.66
C PRO A 188 4.84 11.91 -3.68
N TRP A 189 5.57 11.50 -4.71
CA TRP A 189 5.04 10.69 -5.81
C TRP A 189 6.00 9.60 -6.23
N ILE A 190 5.48 8.58 -6.88
CA ILE A 190 6.24 7.51 -7.53
C ILE A 190 5.52 7.08 -8.80
N SER A 191 6.27 6.70 -9.84
CA SER A 191 5.65 6.06 -11.01
C SER A 191 5.18 4.65 -10.67
N LYS A 192 4.09 4.19 -11.30
CA LYS A 192 3.62 2.81 -11.13
C LYS A 192 4.68 1.78 -11.50
N ILE A 193 5.47 2.06 -12.54
CA ILE A 193 6.54 1.17 -12.99
C ILE A 193 7.61 1.05 -11.92
N ASP A 194 8.05 2.15 -11.33
CA ASP A 194 9.08 2.13 -10.28
C ASP A 194 8.55 1.50 -8.98
N ALA A 195 7.28 1.70 -8.65
CA ALA A 195 6.65 1.01 -7.53
C ALA A 195 6.71 -0.52 -7.71
N ILE A 196 6.42 -1.03 -8.91
CA ILE A 196 6.52 -2.46 -9.22
C ILE A 196 7.97 -2.94 -9.15
N ARG A 197 8.91 -2.21 -9.76
CA ARG A 197 10.35 -2.53 -9.71
C ARG A 197 10.87 -2.58 -8.28
N ALA A 198 10.45 -1.64 -7.44
CA ALA A 198 10.82 -1.63 -6.02
C ALA A 198 10.30 -2.88 -5.29
N ILE A 199 9.07 -3.30 -5.54
CA ILE A 199 8.52 -4.54 -4.95
C ILE A 199 9.32 -5.77 -5.40
N LEU A 200 9.63 -5.89 -6.68
CA LEU A 200 10.46 -6.99 -7.20
C LEU A 200 11.88 -6.97 -6.58
N HIS A 201 12.48 -5.79 -6.43
CA HIS A 201 13.77 -5.64 -5.76
C HIS A 201 13.72 -6.06 -4.29
N ILE A 202 12.67 -5.71 -3.56
CA ILE A 202 12.47 -6.10 -2.15
C ILE A 202 12.32 -7.62 -2.00
N ILE A 203 11.64 -8.27 -2.93
CA ILE A 203 11.49 -9.73 -2.97
C ILE A 203 12.88 -10.40 -3.05
N ASN A 204 13.75 -9.88 -3.89
CA ASN A 204 15.08 -10.44 -4.18
C ASN A 204 16.19 -9.94 -3.22
N ASN A 205 15.89 -9.01 -2.32
CA ASN A 205 16.86 -8.43 -1.39
C ASN A 205 16.45 -8.66 0.07
N GLU A 206 16.99 -9.68 0.70
CA GLU A 206 16.65 -10.07 2.07
C GLU A 206 17.09 -9.05 3.14
N LYS A 207 18.01 -8.13 2.82
CA LYS A 207 18.51 -7.10 3.75
C LYS A 207 17.47 -6.00 4.00
N LEU A 208 16.52 -5.81 3.08
CA LEU A 208 15.48 -4.79 3.18
C LEU A 208 14.38 -5.24 4.15
N LYS A 209 14.18 -4.51 5.25
CA LYS A 209 13.17 -4.77 6.27
C LYS A 209 12.66 -3.46 6.88
N GLY A 210 11.47 -3.51 7.50
CA GLY A 210 10.84 -2.33 8.09
C GLY A 210 10.24 -1.39 7.06
N PRO A 211 10.07 -0.09 7.40
CA PRO A 211 9.52 0.89 6.49
C PRO A 211 10.50 1.23 5.37
N ILE A 212 9.96 1.46 4.17
CA ILE A 212 10.67 1.91 2.98
C ILE A 212 9.83 2.98 2.29
N ASN A 213 10.37 4.16 2.12
CA ASN A 213 9.71 5.25 1.40
C ASN A 213 9.75 4.99 -0.11
N LEU A 214 8.59 4.73 -0.69
CA LEU A 214 8.46 4.57 -2.13
C LEU A 214 8.06 5.89 -2.77
N VAL A 215 9.06 6.72 -3.01
CA VAL A 215 8.93 8.05 -3.61
C VAL A 215 10.00 8.29 -4.67
N SER A 216 9.70 9.18 -5.62
CA SER A 216 10.66 9.66 -6.59
C SER A 216 11.75 10.50 -5.90
N LYS A 217 12.97 10.45 -6.42
CA LYS A 217 14.06 11.36 -6.01
C LYS A 217 13.77 12.81 -6.42
N ASN A 218 12.98 13.01 -7.47
CA ASN A 218 12.61 14.33 -7.95
C ASN A 218 11.52 14.89 -7.05
N GLN A 219 11.89 15.87 -6.24
CA GLN A 219 10.97 16.59 -5.38
C GLN A 219 10.19 17.59 -6.23
N ILE A 220 8.88 17.55 -6.15
CA ILE A 220 7.98 18.50 -6.80
C ILE A 220 6.96 19.01 -5.78
N THR A 221 6.51 20.23 -5.98
CA THR A 221 5.42 20.81 -5.20
C THR A 221 4.08 20.58 -5.88
N LEU A 222 2.98 20.77 -5.15
CA LEU A 222 1.64 20.71 -5.72
C LEU A 222 1.44 21.73 -6.84
N GLY A 223 2.09 22.90 -6.74
CA GLY A 223 2.02 23.94 -7.79
C GLY A 223 2.76 23.57 -9.07
N GLU A 224 3.73 22.67 -9.02
CA GLU A 224 4.46 22.17 -10.19
C GLU A 224 3.77 20.99 -10.86
N VAL A 225 2.80 20.38 -10.18
CA VAL A 225 2.03 19.24 -10.69
C VAL A 225 0.88 19.71 -11.59
N PHE A 226 0.37 20.94 -11.40
CA PHE A 226 -0.74 21.55 -12.14
C PHE A 226 -0.26 22.64 -13.10
#